data_b5415cf1642bcc9c660c73006a0d72c2
#
_entry.id   b5415cf1642bcc9c660c73006a0d72c2
#
_cell.length_a   1.000
_cell.length_b   1.000
_cell.length_c   1.000
_cell.angle_alpha   90.00
_cell.angle_beta   90.00
_cell.angle_gamma   90.00
#
_symmetry.space_group_name_H-M   'P 1'
#
loop_
_entity.id
_entity.type
_entity.pdbx_description
1 polymer ?
#
loop_
_entity_poly.entity_id
_entity_poly.type
_entity_poly.pdbx_seq_one_letter_code
_entity_poly.pdbx_strand_id
1 'polypeptide(L)'
;MRTSINIIAFAFALVVWQACGPKSNEATADMQTETATAEKEAEMKKGNAQAKWAKIEQARIEKAEQRRLAAIEKAKATPSYKDANGKIIYYKTEVDPTFPGGDNAMMKYLNDNISYPQRAQDNGIEGTVFVDFVVDEKGNVTQVNAADFVGDQDQSLMDESMRVVKSMPVWVAGKQNGKTVATAYSLPVTFRLAN
;
A
#
# COMPACT_ATOMS: atom_id res chain seq x y z
N MET A 1 -15.12 21.49 -5.97
CA MET A 1 -14.18 22.59 -5.74
C MET A 1 -12.78 21.99 -5.80
N ARG A 2 -12.01 22.36 -6.81
CA ARG A 2 -10.64 21.87 -7.02
C ARG A 2 -9.70 22.72 -6.18
N THR A 3 -9.03 22.15 -5.21
CA THR A 3 -7.95 22.82 -4.49
C THR A 3 -6.63 22.51 -5.17
N SER A 4 -6.12 23.51 -5.88
CA SER A 4 -4.77 23.50 -6.45
C SER A 4 -3.75 23.68 -5.33
N ILE A 5 -2.76 22.79 -5.27
CA ILE A 5 -1.62 22.89 -4.38
C ILE A 5 -0.65 23.89 -4.99
N ASN A 6 -0.52 25.06 -4.37
CA ASN A 6 0.48 26.07 -4.71
C ASN A 6 1.83 25.70 -4.10
N ILE A 7 2.82 25.55 -4.99
CA ILE A 7 4.23 25.47 -4.63
C ILE A 7 4.68 26.87 -4.25
N ILE A 8 5.00 27.10 -2.98
CA ILE A 8 5.59 28.35 -2.50
C ILE A 8 7.11 28.27 -2.74
N ALA A 9 7.56 28.96 -3.76
CA ALA A 9 8.97 29.23 -3.97
C ALA A 9 9.42 30.31 -2.97
N PHE A 10 10.33 29.96 -2.08
CA PHE A 10 11.02 30.92 -1.22
C PHE A 10 12.06 31.68 -2.05
N ALA A 11 11.73 32.93 -2.41
CA ALA A 11 12.69 33.86 -2.95
C ALA A 11 13.52 34.45 -1.81
N PHE A 12 14.82 34.15 -1.78
CA PHE A 12 15.76 34.83 -0.90
C PHE A 12 16.03 36.24 -1.43
N ALA A 13 15.57 37.22 -0.68
CA ALA A 13 15.92 38.62 -0.92
C ALA A 13 17.37 38.86 -0.50
N LEU A 14 18.23 39.18 -1.47
CA LEU A 14 19.58 39.70 -1.27
C LEU A 14 19.49 41.13 -0.76
N VAL A 15 19.76 41.34 0.52
CA VAL A 15 20.08 42.68 1.05
C VAL A 15 21.59 42.89 0.91
N VAL A 16 21.93 43.74 -0.06
CA VAL A 16 23.31 44.25 -0.22
C VAL A 16 23.51 45.31 0.83
N TRP A 17 24.39 45.04 1.79
CA TRP A 17 24.95 46.08 2.67
C TRP A 17 26.42 46.26 2.35
N GLN A 18 26.76 47.39 1.69
CA GLN A 18 28.12 47.88 1.53
C GLN A 18 28.48 48.76 2.73
N ALA A 19 29.48 48.38 3.48
CA ALA A 19 30.37 49.34 4.19
C ALA A 19 31.63 48.62 4.69
N CYS A 20 32.72 48.93 4.04
CA CYS A 20 34.07 49.30 4.49
C CYS A 20 34.74 48.56 5.66
N GLY A 21 35.89 47.88 5.37
CA GLY A 21 37.04 47.73 6.25
C GLY A 21 37.56 46.30 6.44
N PRO A 22 38.90 46.10 6.31
CA PRO A 22 39.46 44.75 6.19
C PRO A 22 39.90 44.17 7.55
N LYS A 23 39.64 42.92 7.77
CA LYS A 23 40.45 41.86 8.44
C LYS A 23 39.60 40.72 9.00
N SER A 24 40.12 39.53 8.74
CA SER A 24 39.74 38.23 9.31
C SER A 24 38.69 37.40 8.52
N ASN A 25 39.10 36.88 7.34
CA ASN A 25 38.32 35.96 6.48
C ASN A 25 38.67 34.48 6.66
N GLU A 26 39.26 34.05 7.79
CA GLU A 26 39.59 32.62 7.97
C GLU A 26 38.56 31.84 8.85
N ALA A 27 37.89 32.53 9.75
CA ALA A 27 36.95 31.83 10.67
C ALA A 27 35.55 31.51 10.11
N THR A 28 35.14 32.16 9.02
CA THR A 28 33.81 31.94 8.41
C THR A 28 33.80 30.85 7.34
N ALA A 29 34.94 30.51 6.73
CA ALA A 29 35.02 29.45 5.74
C ALA A 29 34.99 28.06 6.37
N ASP A 30 35.57 27.88 7.54
CA ASP A 30 35.58 26.60 8.28
C ASP A 30 34.16 26.24 8.83
N MET A 31 33.43 27.24 9.31
CA MET A 31 32.07 26.99 9.85
C MET A 31 31.04 26.65 8.78
N GLN A 32 31.22 27.14 7.54
CA GLN A 32 30.32 26.78 6.41
C GLN A 32 30.63 25.42 5.81
N THR A 33 31.87 24.96 5.88
CA THR A 33 32.29 23.61 5.45
C THR A 33 31.84 22.53 6.45
N GLU A 34 31.88 22.81 7.76
CA GLU A 34 31.38 21.87 8.79
C GLU A 34 29.87 21.68 8.74
N THR A 35 29.08 22.73 8.51
CA THR A 35 27.62 22.61 8.38
C THR A 35 27.21 21.86 7.12
N ALA A 36 27.87 22.09 5.99
CA ALA A 36 27.59 21.39 4.73
C ALA A 36 27.97 19.89 4.77
N THR A 37 29.00 19.53 5.53
CA THR A 37 29.38 18.13 5.74
C THR A 37 28.41 17.41 6.70
N ALA A 38 27.96 18.10 7.75
CA ALA A 38 26.98 17.57 8.69
C ALA A 38 25.60 17.34 8.05
N GLU A 39 25.16 18.24 7.16
CA GLU A 39 23.93 18.08 6.41
C GLU A 39 23.99 16.89 5.43
N LYS A 40 25.10 16.74 4.69
CA LYS A 40 25.32 15.58 3.80
C LYS A 40 25.37 14.26 4.56
N GLU A 41 26.01 14.23 5.73
CA GLU A 41 26.02 13.02 6.57
C GLU A 41 24.63 12.69 7.15
N ALA A 42 23.83 13.70 7.48
CA ALA A 42 22.46 13.50 7.94
C ALA A 42 21.54 12.97 6.82
N GLU A 43 21.68 13.50 5.59
CA GLU A 43 20.96 12.98 4.43
C GLU A 43 21.39 11.56 4.06
N MET A 44 22.68 11.25 4.13
CA MET A 44 23.18 9.90 3.88
C MET A 44 22.72 8.89 4.95
N LYS A 45 22.62 9.31 6.22
CA LYS A 45 22.06 8.48 7.30
C LYS A 45 20.56 8.25 7.12
N LYS A 46 19.78 9.27 6.68
CA LYS A 46 18.37 9.14 6.32
C LYS A 46 18.17 8.20 5.13
N GLY A 47 18.94 8.36 4.05
CA GLY A 47 18.88 7.48 2.88
C GLY A 47 19.20 6.01 3.22
N ASN A 48 20.23 5.77 4.06
CA ASN A 48 20.57 4.42 4.54
C ASN A 48 19.47 3.81 5.45
N ALA A 49 18.84 4.63 6.29
CA ALA A 49 17.73 4.18 7.11
C ALA A 49 16.52 3.81 6.25
N GLN A 50 16.13 4.65 5.30
CA GLN A 50 15.02 4.37 4.36
C GLN A 50 15.29 3.12 3.51
N ALA A 51 16.51 2.95 2.99
CA ALA A 51 16.88 1.74 2.24
C ALA A 51 16.84 0.47 3.11
N LYS A 52 17.21 0.57 4.39
CA LYS A 52 17.10 -0.53 5.35
C LYS A 52 15.65 -0.88 5.65
N TRP A 53 14.80 0.12 5.87
CA TRP A 53 13.37 -0.09 6.10
C TRP A 53 12.67 -0.68 4.87
N ALA A 54 12.97 -0.18 3.67
CA ALA A 54 12.43 -0.75 2.43
C ALA A 54 12.77 -2.24 2.26
N LYS A 55 14.01 -2.65 2.60
CA LYS A 55 14.43 -4.07 2.56
C LYS A 55 13.69 -4.92 3.60
N ILE A 56 13.51 -4.38 4.83
CA ILE A 56 12.78 -5.09 5.89
C ILE A 56 11.30 -5.27 5.50
N GLU A 57 10.71 -4.22 4.94
CA GLU A 57 9.32 -4.24 4.49
C GLU A 57 9.13 -5.24 3.33
N GLN A 58 10.02 -5.21 2.34
CA GLN A 58 10.02 -6.17 1.25
C GLN A 58 10.12 -7.61 1.76
N ALA A 59 11.02 -7.87 2.71
CA ALA A 59 11.17 -9.20 3.31
C ALA A 59 9.94 -9.62 4.13
N ARG A 60 9.24 -8.66 4.77
CA ARG A 60 7.98 -8.93 5.48
C ARG A 60 6.85 -9.31 4.51
N ILE A 61 6.73 -8.55 3.40
CA ILE A 61 5.76 -8.83 2.34
C ILE A 61 6.03 -10.22 1.73
N GLU A 62 7.27 -10.49 1.37
CA GLU A 62 7.68 -11.80 0.82
C GLU A 62 7.38 -12.96 1.77
N LYS A 63 7.67 -12.77 3.06
CA LYS A 63 7.37 -13.78 4.09
C LYS A 63 5.87 -13.98 4.31
N ALA A 64 5.07 -12.90 4.26
CA ALA A 64 3.62 -12.98 4.34
C ALA A 64 3.06 -13.71 3.12
N GLU A 65 3.55 -13.40 1.92
CA GLU A 65 3.17 -14.05 0.67
C GLU A 65 3.55 -15.54 0.68
N GLN A 66 4.76 -15.89 1.14
CA GLN A 66 5.17 -17.30 1.30
C GLN A 66 4.29 -18.06 2.29
N ARG A 67 3.91 -17.44 3.42
CA ARG A 67 2.97 -18.05 4.37
C ARG A 67 1.61 -18.30 3.74
N ARG A 68 1.14 -17.38 2.91
CA ARG A 68 -0.13 -17.52 2.17
C ARG A 68 -0.03 -18.59 1.10
N LEU A 69 1.05 -18.59 0.32
CA LEU A 69 1.31 -19.67 -0.65
C LEU A 69 1.39 -21.02 0.01
N ALA A 70 2.04 -21.13 1.17
CA ALA A 70 2.10 -22.37 1.96
C ALA A 70 0.71 -22.76 2.51
N ALA A 71 -0.11 -21.78 2.93
CA ALA A 71 -1.49 -22.04 3.35
C ALA A 71 -2.37 -22.49 2.17
N ILE A 72 -2.20 -21.86 1.00
CA ILE A 72 -2.84 -22.26 -0.26
C ILE A 72 -2.36 -23.63 -0.69
N GLU A 73 -1.07 -23.95 -0.58
CA GLU A 73 -0.52 -25.29 -0.89
C GLU A 73 -1.07 -26.37 0.04
N LYS A 74 -1.20 -26.06 1.34
CA LYS A 74 -1.88 -26.92 2.30
C LYS A 74 -3.37 -27.06 2.01
N ALA A 75 -4.01 -26.02 1.48
CA ALA A 75 -5.39 -26.02 1.02
C ALA A 75 -5.56 -26.68 -0.36
N LYS A 76 -4.51 -26.85 -1.17
CA LYS A 76 -4.52 -27.62 -2.42
C LYS A 76 -4.84 -29.10 -2.23
N ALA A 77 -4.61 -29.66 -1.04
CA ALA A 77 -5.17 -30.97 -0.66
C ALA A 77 -6.71 -30.93 -0.61
N THR A 78 -7.31 -29.72 -0.52
CA THR A 78 -8.76 -29.51 -0.57
C THR A 78 -8.98 -28.29 -1.48
N PRO A 79 -9.11 -28.45 -2.79
CA PRO A 79 -9.25 -27.35 -3.74
C PRO A 79 -10.53 -26.52 -3.52
N SER A 80 -11.37 -26.96 -2.58
CA SER A 80 -12.61 -26.28 -2.21
C SER A 80 -12.96 -26.52 -0.74
N TYR A 81 -13.74 -25.62 -0.14
CA TYR A 81 -14.35 -25.81 1.18
C TYR A 81 -15.85 -25.51 1.09
N LYS A 82 -16.58 -25.91 2.12
CA LYS A 82 -18.00 -25.54 2.27
C LYS A 82 -18.11 -24.40 3.26
N ASP A 83 -18.83 -23.36 2.87
CA ASP A 83 -19.18 -22.28 3.80
C ASP A 83 -20.25 -22.72 4.81
N ALA A 84 -20.63 -21.80 5.72
CA ALA A 84 -21.65 -22.07 6.74
C ALA A 84 -23.02 -22.46 6.16
N ASN A 85 -23.30 -22.13 4.90
CA ASN A 85 -24.54 -22.47 4.18
C ASN A 85 -24.40 -23.75 3.35
N GLY A 86 -23.26 -24.44 3.43
CA GLY A 86 -22.96 -25.66 2.67
C GLY A 86 -22.58 -25.42 1.22
N LYS A 87 -22.39 -24.16 0.79
CA LYS A 87 -21.97 -23.79 -0.56
C LYS A 87 -20.50 -24.11 -0.75
N ILE A 88 -20.16 -24.73 -1.88
CA ILE A 88 -18.77 -25.04 -2.25
C ILE A 88 -18.09 -23.78 -2.76
N ILE A 89 -16.95 -23.41 -2.16
CA ILE A 89 -16.10 -22.31 -2.54
C ILE A 89 -14.75 -22.87 -2.95
N TYR A 90 -14.28 -22.51 -4.15
CA TYR A 90 -13.02 -22.97 -4.71
C TYR A 90 -11.89 -21.99 -4.35
N TYR A 91 -10.74 -22.48 -3.94
CA TYR A 91 -9.53 -21.66 -3.75
C TYR A 91 -8.82 -21.37 -5.07
N LYS A 92 -8.97 -22.27 -6.05
CA LYS A 92 -8.44 -22.13 -7.39
C LYS A 92 -9.40 -22.77 -8.38
N THR A 93 -9.55 -22.14 -9.52
CA THR A 93 -10.45 -22.56 -10.60
C THR A 93 -9.69 -22.69 -11.93
N GLU A 94 -10.26 -23.39 -12.90
CA GLU A 94 -9.69 -23.49 -14.26
C GLU A 94 -9.61 -22.14 -14.94
N VAL A 95 -10.62 -21.28 -14.67
CA VAL A 95 -10.64 -19.88 -15.06
C VAL A 95 -10.90 -19.07 -13.80
N ASP A 96 -9.90 -18.33 -13.35
CA ASP A 96 -10.01 -17.53 -12.14
C ASP A 96 -10.95 -16.32 -12.34
N PRO A 97 -11.61 -15.84 -11.28
CA PRO A 97 -12.44 -14.66 -11.37
C PRO A 97 -11.60 -13.43 -11.74
N THR A 98 -12.16 -12.53 -12.54
CA THR A 98 -11.45 -11.33 -12.97
C THR A 98 -12.27 -10.08 -12.74
N PHE A 99 -11.60 -8.98 -12.37
CA PHE A 99 -12.22 -7.67 -12.26
C PHE A 99 -12.65 -7.16 -13.65
N PRO A 100 -13.77 -6.43 -13.79
CA PRO A 100 -14.17 -5.83 -15.06
C PRO A 100 -13.07 -4.93 -15.62
N GLY A 101 -12.56 -5.27 -16.81
CA GLY A 101 -11.42 -4.57 -17.43
C GLY A 101 -10.04 -5.05 -16.96
N GLY A 102 -9.99 -6.12 -16.16
CA GLY A 102 -8.73 -6.76 -15.71
C GLY A 102 -7.99 -6.01 -14.60
N ASP A 103 -6.75 -6.43 -14.35
CA ASP A 103 -5.95 -5.97 -13.20
C ASP A 103 -5.65 -4.47 -13.25
N ASN A 104 -5.39 -3.90 -14.42
CA ASN A 104 -5.15 -2.46 -14.55
C ASN A 104 -6.40 -1.63 -14.17
N ALA A 105 -7.59 -2.10 -14.53
CA ALA A 105 -8.84 -1.45 -14.15
C ALA A 105 -9.10 -1.59 -12.64
N MET A 106 -8.75 -2.72 -12.05
CA MET A 106 -8.82 -2.95 -10.61
C MET A 106 -7.88 -2.01 -9.84
N MET A 107 -6.63 -1.89 -10.28
CA MET A 107 -5.66 -0.96 -9.68
C MET A 107 -6.15 0.49 -9.75
N LYS A 108 -6.68 0.89 -10.91
CA LYS A 108 -7.28 2.22 -11.07
C LYS A 108 -8.47 2.42 -10.14
N TYR A 109 -9.36 1.44 -10.05
CA TYR A 109 -10.53 1.48 -9.16
C TYR A 109 -10.10 1.66 -7.70
N LEU A 110 -9.11 0.90 -7.24
CA LEU A 110 -8.58 1.03 -5.88
C LEU A 110 -8.04 2.43 -5.64
N ASN A 111 -7.18 2.94 -6.53
CA ASN A 111 -6.61 4.28 -6.39
C ASN A 111 -7.67 5.40 -6.37
N ASP A 112 -8.75 5.23 -7.15
CA ASP A 112 -9.81 6.23 -7.24
C ASP A 112 -10.78 6.18 -6.04
N ASN A 113 -10.89 5.04 -5.34
CA ASN A 113 -11.91 4.80 -4.31
C ASN A 113 -11.37 4.59 -2.90
N ILE A 114 -10.06 4.34 -2.73
CA ILE A 114 -9.42 4.27 -1.41
C ILE A 114 -9.32 5.69 -0.83
N SER A 115 -9.75 5.81 0.42
CA SER A 115 -9.52 7.00 1.23
C SER A 115 -8.55 6.65 2.35
N TYR A 116 -7.43 7.36 2.43
CA TYR A 116 -6.49 7.15 3.54
C TYR A 116 -7.13 7.69 4.83
N PRO A 117 -7.32 6.86 5.86
CA PRO A 117 -7.93 7.32 7.11
C PRO A 117 -7.09 8.39 7.79
N GLN A 118 -7.71 9.52 8.18
CA GLN A 118 -7.02 10.67 8.77
C GLN A 118 -6.20 10.27 10.00
N ARG A 119 -6.76 9.42 10.87
CA ARG A 119 -6.05 8.91 12.05
C ARG A 119 -4.74 8.20 11.69
N ALA A 120 -4.74 7.38 10.65
CA ALA A 120 -3.54 6.68 10.20
C ALA A 120 -2.53 7.65 9.59
N GLN A 121 -2.99 8.66 8.83
CA GLN A 121 -2.12 9.72 8.30
C GLN A 121 -1.45 10.52 9.41
N ASP A 122 -2.21 10.98 10.41
CA ASP A 122 -1.71 11.80 11.52
C ASP A 122 -0.66 11.06 12.37
N ASN A 123 -0.77 9.74 12.44
CA ASN A 123 0.16 8.88 13.18
C ASN A 123 1.27 8.28 12.30
N GLY A 124 1.33 8.61 11.02
CA GLY A 124 2.35 8.09 10.10
C GLY A 124 2.28 6.57 9.88
N ILE A 125 1.09 5.96 10.05
CA ILE A 125 0.89 4.51 9.98
C ILE A 125 0.77 4.09 8.53
N GLU A 126 1.67 3.25 8.05
CA GLU A 126 1.69 2.66 6.72
C GLU A 126 1.58 1.13 6.78
N GLY A 127 1.11 0.50 5.72
CA GLY A 127 1.08 -0.95 5.67
C GLY A 127 0.29 -1.53 4.51
N THR A 128 0.25 -2.87 4.46
CA THR A 128 -0.52 -3.63 3.49
C THR A 128 -1.53 -4.52 4.19
N VAL A 129 -2.80 -4.33 3.88
CA VAL A 129 -3.92 -5.16 4.35
C VAL A 129 -4.21 -6.22 3.30
N PHE A 130 -4.22 -7.48 3.68
CA PHE A 130 -4.69 -8.55 2.82
C PHE A 130 -6.17 -8.78 3.08
N VAL A 131 -6.99 -8.50 2.08
CA VAL A 131 -8.44 -8.68 2.15
C VAL A 131 -8.82 -9.96 1.41
N ASP A 132 -9.37 -10.93 2.14
CA ASP A 132 -9.93 -12.14 1.58
C ASP A 132 -11.42 -11.95 1.33
N PHE A 133 -11.91 -12.42 0.20
CA PHE A 133 -13.32 -12.37 -0.16
C PHE A 133 -13.68 -13.49 -1.13
N VAL A 134 -14.97 -13.68 -1.34
CA VAL A 134 -15.49 -14.66 -2.27
C VAL A 134 -16.19 -13.93 -3.43
N VAL A 135 -15.82 -14.26 -4.64
CA VAL A 135 -16.58 -13.92 -5.85
C VAL A 135 -17.59 -15.03 -6.09
N ASP A 136 -18.88 -14.74 -5.97
CA ASP A 136 -19.92 -15.73 -6.18
C ASP A 136 -20.14 -16.08 -7.66
N GLU A 137 -21.03 -17.01 -7.98
CA GLU A 137 -21.30 -17.46 -9.36
C GLU A 137 -21.91 -16.36 -10.25
N LYS A 138 -22.42 -15.29 -9.64
CA LYS A 138 -22.96 -14.10 -10.32
C LYS A 138 -21.92 -12.99 -10.45
N GLY A 139 -20.74 -13.18 -9.86
CA GLY A 139 -19.67 -12.18 -9.83
C GLY A 139 -19.76 -11.19 -8.66
N ASN A 140 -20.69 -11.36 -7.73
CA ASN A 140 -20.77 -10.45 -6.58
C ASN A 140 -19.68 -10.77 -5.58
N VAL A 141 -19.12 -9.72 -4.99
CA VAL A 141 -18.16 -9.82 -3.89
C VAL A 141 -18.92 -10.08 -2.58
N THR A 142 -18.54 -11.15 -1.90
CA THR A 142 -19.17 -11.61 -0.66
C THR A 142 -18.12 -12.06 0.35
N GLN A 143 -18.49 -12.26 1.61
CA GLN A 143 -17.62 -12.80 2.68
C GLN A 143 -16.29 -12.02 2.82
N VAL A 144 -16.33 -10.69 2.75
CA VAL A 144 -15.14 -9.84 2.83
C VAL A 144 -14.60 -9.78 4.25
N ASN A 145 -13.33 -10.13 4.41
CA ASN A 145 -12.63 -10.14 5.69
C ASN A 145 -11.18 -9.65 5.52
N ALA A 146 -10.68 -8.86 6.48
CA ALA A 146 -9.27 -8.55 6.58
C ALA A 146 -8.55 -9.75 7.21
N ALA A 147 -7.79 -10.49 6.42
CA ALA A 147 -7.20 -11.77 6.81
C ALA A 147 -5.80 -11.63 7.41
N ASP A 148 -5.03 -10.65 6.96
CA ASP A 148 -3.65 -10.43 7.41
C ASP A 148 -3.25 -8.97 7.23
N PHE A 149 -2.19 -8.55 7.92
CA PHE A 149 -1.65 -7.20 7.86
C PHE A 149 -0.13 -7.22 7.92
N VAL A 150 0.52 -6.42 7.07
CA VAL A 150 1.97 -6.20 7.10
C VAL A 150 2.25 -4.71 7.33
N GLY A 151 2.94 -4.40 8.43
CA GLY A 151 3.21 -3.04 8.88
C GLY A 151 2.71 -2.81 10.30
N ASP A 152 2.44 -1.56 10.64
CA ASP A 152 1.83 -1.19 11.92
C ASP A 152 0.33 -1.44 11.86
N GLN A 153 -0.14 -2.41 12.63
CA GLN A 153 -1.55 -2.83 12.58
C GLN A 153 -2.47 -1.71 13.05
N ASP A 154 -3.30 -1.21 12.14
CA ASP A 154 -4.32 -0.20 12.44
C ASP A 154 -5.68 -0.64 11.91
N GLN A 155 -6.69 -0.60 12.79
CA GLN A 155 -8.05 -1.00 12.49
C GLN A 155 -8.68 -0.14 11.39
N SER A 156 -8.34 1.15 11.31
CA SER A 156 -8.92 2.05 10.32
C SER A 156 -8.47 1.70 8.90
N LEU A 157 -7.23 1.22 8.71
CA LEU A 157 -6.73 0.73 7.42
C LEU A 157 -7.45 -0.56 7.02
N MET A 158 -7.71 -1.47 7.97
CA MET A 158 -8.46 -2.69 7.73
C MET A 158 -9.91 -2.39 7.32
N ASP A 159 -10.57 -1.50 8.05
CA ASP A 159 -11.97 -1.12 7.79
C ASP A 159 -12.11 -0.46 6.42
N GLU A 160 -11.19 0.44 6.06
CA GLU A 160 -11.18 1.08 4.74
C GLU A 160 -10.91 0.10 3.61
N SER A 161 -9.97 -0.83 3.79
CA SER A 161 -9.70 -1.90 2.83
C SER A 161 -10.92 -2.78 2.59
N MET A 162 -11.59 -3.18 3.66
CA MET A 162 -12.84 -3.95 3.55
C MET A 162 -13.96 -3.15 2.90
N ARG A 163 -14.07 -1.85 3.20
CA ARG A 163 -15.06 -0.95 2.61
C ARG A 163 -14.92 -0.88 1.09
N VAL A 164 -13.69 -0.62 0.61
CA VAL A 164 -13.44 -0.47 -0.83
C VAL A 164 -13.67 -1.77 -1.58
N VAL A 165 -13.27 -2.92 -1.00
CA VAL A 165 -13.50 -4.23 -1.61
C VAL A 165 -15.00 -4.58 -1.66
N LYS A 166 -15.77 -4.28 -0.61
CA LYS A 166 -17.23 -4.47 -0.58
C LYS A 166 -17.96 -3.63 -1.62
N SER A 167 -17.41 -2.48 -2.00
CA SER A 167 -18.01 -1.57 -2.99
C SER A 167 -17.58 -1.84 -4.44
N MET A 168 -16.80 -2.89 -4.68
CA MET A 168 -16.36 -3.27 -6.03
C MET A 168 -17.54 -3.61 -6.96
N PRO A 169 -17.42 -3.30 -8.25
CA PRO A 169 -18.41 -3.73 -9.25
C PRO A 169 -18.49 -5.26 -9.37
N VAL A 170 -19.49 -5.73 -10.09
CA VAL A 170 -19.66 -7.15 -10.37
C VAL A 170 -18.48 -7.67 -11.18
N TRP A 171 -17.82 -8.72 -10.70
CA TRP A 171 -16.70 -9.39 -11.33
C TRP A 171 -17.15 -10.38 -12.41
N VAL A 172 -16.23 -10.80 -13.24
CA VAL A 172 -16.41 -12.01 -14.05
C VAL A 172 -16.17 -13.20 -13.15
N ALA A 173 -17.19 -14.04 -12.93
CA ALA A 173 -17.09 -15.19 -12.02
C ALA A 173 -16.07 -16.23 -12.54
N GLY A 174 -15.42 -16.93 -11.60
CA GLY A 174 -14.57 -18.06 -11.91
C GLY A 174 -15.33 -19.23 -12.53
N LYS A 175 -14.63 -20.09 -13.28
CA LYS A 175 -15.22 -21.26 -13.89
C LYS A 175 -14.47 -22.54 -13.56
N GLN A 176 -15.22 -23.58 -13.29
CA GLN A 176 -14.74 -24.95 -13.05
C GLN A 176 -15.59 -25.93 -13.85
N ASN A 177 -14.98 -26.77 -14.67
CA ASN A 177 -15.70 -27.70 -15.57
C ASN A 177 -16.76 -26.99 -16.44
N GLY A 178 -16.43 -25.80 -16.97
CA GLY A 178 -17.29 -24.98 -17.81
C GLY A 178 -18.47 -24.29 -17.08
N LYS A 179 -18.62 -24.45 -15.77
CA LYS A 179 -19.67 -23.83 -14.96
C LYS A 179 -19.09 -22.68 -14.11
N THR A 180 -19.85 -21.61 -13.93
CA THR A 180 -19.52 -20.56 -12.98
C THR A 180 -19.58 -21.09 -11.55
N VAL A 181 -18.56 -20.77 -10.75
CA VAL A 181 -18.45 -21.25 -9.36
C VAL A 181 -18.03 -20.11 -8.44
N ALA A 182 -18.36 -20.26 -7.16
CA ALA A 182 -17.86 -19.35 -6.14
C ALA A 182 -16.37 -19.60 -5.90
N THR A 183 -15.57 -18.53 -5.95
CA THR A 183 -14.12 -18.61 -5.85
C THR A 183 -13.62 -17.65 -4.78
N ALA A 184 -12.79 -18.16 -3.86
CA ALA A 184 -12.09 -17.33 -2.89
C ALA A 184 -10.97 -16.54 -3.59
N TYR A 185 -10.88 -15.27 -3.28
CA TYR A 185 -9.85 -14.36 -3.79
C TYR A 185 -9.20 -13.59 -2.65
N SER A 186 -7.96 -13.19 -2.83
CA SER A 186 -7.23 -12.42 -1.85
C SER A 186 -6.51 -11.26 -2.51
N LEU A 187 -6.72 -10.06 -1.99
CA LEU A 187 -6.23 -8.82 -2.55
C LEU A 187 -5.38 -8.06 -1.55
N PRO A 188 -4.10 -7.74 -1.86
CA PRO A 188 -3.30 -6.83 -1.06
C PRO A 188 -3.71 -5.37 -1.35
N VAL A 189 -4.06 -4.63 -0.31
CA VAL A 189 -4.35 -3.20 -0.34
C VAL A 189 -3.24 -2.49 0.42
N THR A 190 -2.43 -1.69 -0.28
CA THR A 190 -1.25 -1.03 0.29
C THR A 190 -1.52 0.46 0.53
N PHE A 191 -1.25 0.91 1.75
CA PHE A 191 -1.31 2.31 2.16
C PHE A 191 0.10 2.86 2.34
N ARG A 192 0.41 3.94 1.63
CA ARG A 192 1.67 4.69 1.73
C ARG A 192 1.41 6.18 1.80
N LEU A 193 2.15 6.86 2.64
CA LEU A 193 2.12 8.32 2.71
C LEU A 193 2.98 8.89 1.58
N ALA A 194 2.45 9.90 0.90
CA ALA A 194 3.25 10.67 -0.05
C ALA A 194 4.30 11.48 0.71
N ASN A 195 5.56 11.27 0.38
CA ASN A 195 6.68 12.09 0.89
C ASN A 195 6.68 13.47 0.23
#